data_1c00e4061d70abe5d2b6c38226cfeb5b
#
_entry.id   1c00e4061d70abe5d2b6c38226cfeb5b
#
_cell.length_a   1.000
_cell.length_b   1.000
_cell.length_c   1.000
_cell.angle_alpha   90.00
_cell.angle_beta   90.00
_cell.angle_gamma   90.00
#
_symmetry.space_group_name_H-M   'P 1'
#
loop_
_entity.id
_entity.type
_entity.pdbx_description
1 polymer ?
#
loop_
_entity_poly.entity_id
_entity_poly.type
_entity_poly.pdbx_seq_one_letter_code
_entity_poly.pdbx_strand_id
1 'polypeptide(L)'
;MKQIQSHSKNSLFLMEMIFVLLFLSLSSATCIRIFAAAEENHVHTVENRQIQTHIVSVSEIMEGSDGNADSFVKYLPGGISDSSSVNWYYDRSWNICDKQNASYRMLLELSPSRCEKAGLLSFYRMDADHALLHSTELRFLSIQSALKEEES
;
A
#
# COMPACT_ATOMS: atom_id res chain seq x y z
N MET A 1 -72.73 3.73 20.04
CA MET A 1 -71.80 3.73 18.87
C MET A 1 -70.62 4.65 19.08
N LYS A 2 -69.79 4.48 20.09
CA LYS A 2 -68.65 5.39 20.34
C LYS A 2 -67.34 4.68 20.72
N GLN A 3 -67.21 3.40 20.47
CA GLN A 3 -65.98 2.65 20.84
C GLN A 3 -65.10 2.16 19.69
N ILE A 4 -65.49 2.40 18.44
CA ILE A 4 -64.73 1.90 17.26
C ILE A 4 -63.56 2.85 16.87
N GLN A 5 -63.62 4.14 17.27
CA GLN A 5 -62.62 5.12 16.88
C GLN A 5 -61.33 5.13 17.70
N SER A 6 -61.33 4.61 18.93
CA SER A 6 -60.11 4.59 19.77
C SER A 6 -59.15 3.47 19.38
N HIS A 7 -59.68 2.31 18.93
CA HIS A 7 -58.84 1.21 18.46
C HIS A 7 -58.07 1.52 17.18
N SER A 8 -58.66 2.31 16.26
CA SER A 8 -58.01 2.69 15.01
C SER A 8 -56.82 3.64 15.25
N LYS A 9 -56.94 4.58 16.17
CA LYS A 9 -55.86 5.53 16.49
C LYS A 9 -54.66 4.88 17.15
N ASN A 10 -54.89 3.92 18.06
CA ASN A 10 -53.81 3.15 18.70
C ASN A 10 -53.10 2.21 17.73
N SER A 11 -53.84 1.61 16.79
CA SER A 11 -53.25 0.76 15.73
C SER A 11 -52.38 1.55 14.77
N LEU A 12 -52.79 2.76 14.38
CA LEU A 12 -51.98 3.67 13.52
C LEU A 12 -50.71 4.11 14.23
N PHE A 13 -50.81 4.48 15.51
CA PHE A 13 -49.64 4.85 16.31
C PHE A 13 -48.64 3.71 16.44
N LEU A 14 -49.13 2.48 16.72
CA LEU A 14 -48.25 1.29 16.78
C LEU A 14 -47.56 1.03 15.42
N MET A 15 -48.26 1.17 14.31
CA MET A 15 -47.73 0.99 12.99
C MET A 15 -46.62 2.04 12.67
N GLU A 16 -46.86 3.30 13.04
CA GLU A 16 -45.91 4.38 12.92
C GLU A 16 -44.62 4.11 13.72
N MET A 17 -44.77 3.66 14.98
CA MET A 17 -43.63 3.29 15.83
C MET A 17 -42.82 2.13 15.24
N ILE A 18 -43.46 1.12 14.65
CA ILE A 18 -42.80 -0.01 14.01
C ILE A 18 -42.00 0.48 12.81
N PHE A 19 -42.57 1.36 11.98
CA PHE A 19 -41.85 1.94 10.84
C PHE A 19 -40.63 2.77 11.28
N VAL A 20 -40.77 3.59 12.31
CA VAL A 20 -39.63 4.39 12.84
C VAL A 20 -38.52 3.48 13.33
N LEU A 21 -38.82 2.44 14.08
CA LEU A 21 -37.82 1.49 14.56
C LEU A 21 -37.17 0.71 13.42
N LEU A 22 -37.95 0.35 12.40
CA LEU A 22 -37.42 -0.32 11.20
C LEU A 22 -36.46 0.58 10.42
N PHE A 23 -36.82 1.84 10.17
CA PHE A 23 -35.92 2.81 9.53
C PHE A 23 -34.67 3.09 10.35
N LEU A 24 -34.81 3.20 11.67
CA LEU A 24 -33.66 3.41 12.57
C LEU A 24 -32.69 2.24 12.50
N SER A 25 -33.21 1.01 12.54
CA SER A 25 -32.41 -0.21 12.44
C SER A 25 -31.68 -0.31 11.09
N LEU A 26 -32.37 0.01 10.01
CA LEU A 26 -31.80 -0.02 8.65
C LEU A 26 -30.68 1.04 8.50
N SER A 27 -30.92 2.24 9.00
CA SER A 27 -29.94 3.33 8.98
C SER A 27 -28.69 2.97 9.79
N SER A 28 -28.86 2.37 10.96
CA SER A 28 -27.74 1.91 11.79
C SER A 28 -26.88 0.84 11.07
N ALA A 29 -27.51 -0.13 10.42
CA ALA A 29 -26.82 -1.18 9.68
C ALA A 29 -26.01 -0.62 8.48
N THR A 30 -26.54 0.37 7.79
CA THR A 30 -25.81 1.03 6.69
C THR A 30 -24.63 1.83 7.19
N CYS A 31 -24.74 2.55 8.29
CA CYS A 31 -23.63 3.28 8.90
C CYS A 31 -22.46 2.36 9.27
N ILE A 32 -22.73 1.20 9.87
CA ILE A 32 -21.68 0.23 10.24
C ILE A 32 -20.94 -0.28 8.99
N ARG A 33 -21.66 -0.57 7.90
CA ARG A 33 -21.05 -1.02 6.63
C ARG A 33 -20.16 0.05 6.01
N ILE A 34 -20.61 1.30 6.02
CA ILE A 34 -19.82 2.43 5.49
C ILE A 34 -18.55 2.61 6.34
N PHE A 35 -18.63 2.48 7.65
CA PHE A 35 -17.48 2.61 8.54
C PHE A 35 -16.44 1.50 8.29
N ALA A 36 -16.90 0.24 8.15
CA ALA A 36 -16.01 -0.87 7.84
C ALA A 36 -15.31 -0.71 6.48
N ALA A 37 -16.04 -0.29 5.45
CA ALA A 37 -15.47 -0.01 4.14
C ALA A 37 -14.49 1.18 4.14
N ALA A 38 -14.76 2.20 4.96
CA ALA A 38 -13.86 3.35 5.11
C ALA A 38 -12.53 2.94 5.78
N GLU A 39 -12.57 2.08 6.78
CA GLU A 39 -11.36 1.56 7.45
C GLU A 39 -10.48 0.75 6.49
N GLU A 40 -11.07 -0.14 5.71
CA GLU A 40 -10.35 -0.93 4.70
C GLU A 40 -9.71 -0.03 3.64
N ASN A 41 -10.43 0.95 3.12
CA ASN A 41 -9.89 1.92 2.17
C ASN A 41 -8.76 2.77 2.76
N HIS A 42 -8.84 3.09 4.06
CA HIS A 42 -7.78 3.84 4.74
C HIS A 42 -6.47 3.04 4.78
N VAL A 43 -6.53 1.76 5.13
CA VAL A 43 -5.35 0.87 5.15
C VAL A 43 -4.70 0.81 3.76
N HIS A 44 -5.48 0.57 2.71
CA HIS A 44 -4.97 0.54 1.34
C HIS A 44 -4.38 1.88 0.88
N THR A 45 -4.96 2.98 1.31
CA THR A 45 -4.44 4.32 0.99
C THR A 45 -3.08 4.57 1.63
N VAL A 46 -2.92 4.18 2.90
CA VAL A 46 -1.64 4.29 3.62
C VAL A 46 -0.58 3.40 2.98
N GLU A 47 -0.91 2.14 2.67
CA GLU A 47 0.01 1.21 1.97
C GLU A 47 0.48 1.81 0.64
N ASN A 48 -0.43 2.26 -0.21
CA ASN A 48 -0.10 2.85 -1.51
C ASN A 48 0.78 4.10 -1.36
N ARG A 49 0.51 4.95 -0.39
CA ARG A 49 1.31 6.14 -0.14
C ARG A 49 2.74 5.78 0.28
N GLN A 50 2.91 4.81 1.14
CA GLN A 50 4.24 4.35 1.57
C GLN A 50 5.01 3.70 0.42
N ILE A 51 4.35 2.85 -0.36
CA ILE A 51 4.93 2.25 -1.58
C ILE A 51 5.43 3.35 -2.53
N GLN A 52 4.61 4.37 -2.82
CA GLN A 52 5.01 5.47 -3.69
C GLN A 52 6.20 6.25 -3.14
N THR A 53 6.25 6.49 -1.83
CA THR A 53 7.38 7.16 -1.18
C THR A 53 8.68 6.36 -1.37
N HIS A 54 8.64 5.06 -1.20
CA HIS A 54 9.80 4.20 -1.39
C HIS A 54 10.22 4.08 -2.87
N ILE A 55 9.27 4.05 -3.80
CA ILE A 55 9.56 4.08 -5.25
C ILE A 55 10.34 5.33 -5.60
N VAL A 56 9.90 6.50 -5.13
CA VAL A 56 10.60 7.77 -5.38
C VAL A 56 12.01 7.74 -4.80
N SER A 57 12.17 7.32 -3.54
CA SER A 57 13.48 7.24 -2.88
C SER A 57 14.45 6.30 -3.62
N VAL A 58 13.99 5.12 -4.02
CA VAL A 58 14.82 4.17 -4.79
C VAL A 58 15.16 4.71 -6.16
N SER A 59 14.21 5.40 -6.82
CA SER A 59 14.44 6.03 -8.13
C SER A 59 15.50 7.11 -8.05
N GLU A 60 15.44 7.98 -7.05
CA GLU A 60 16.44 9.03 -6.81
C GLU A 60 17.85 8.46 -6.55
N ILE A 61 17.92 7.38 -5.75
CA ILE A 61 19.19 6.69 -5.51
C ILE A 61 19.71 6.06 -6.80
N MET A 62 18.87 5.41 -7.59
CA MET A 62 19.25 4.79 -8.85
C MET A 62 19.75 5.82 -9.86
N GLU A 63 19.12 6.98 -9.94
CA GLU A 63 19.53 8.08 -10.80
C GLU A 63 20.88 8.67 -10.35
N GLY A 64 21.03 8.96 -9.06
CA GLY A 64 22.18 9.65 -8.48
C GLY A 64 23.39 8.77 -8.12
N SER A 65 23.28 7.43 -8.19
CA SER A 65 24.35 6.50 -7.81
C SER A 65 24.84 5.65 -8.98
N ASP A 66 25.82 4.79 -8.71
CA ASP A 66 26.36 3.84 -9.72
C ASP A 66 25.39 2.69 -10.03
N GLY A 67 24.23 2.60 -9.34
CA GLY A 67 23.25 1.53 -9.51
C GLY A 67 23.67 0.17 -8.92
N ASN A 68 24.70 0.14 -8.07
CA ASN A 68 25.15 -1.06 -7.38
C ASN A 68 24.38 -1.29 -6.09
N ALA A 69 24.21 -2.55 -5.67
CA ALA A 69 23.47 -2.93 -4.46
C ALA A 69 24.00 -2.21 -3.20
N ASP A 70 25.30 -2.04 -3.07
CA ASP A 70 25.94 -1.38 -1.93
C ASP A 70 25.57 0.12 -1.83
N SER A 71 25.36 0.79 -2.97
CA SER A 71 24.92 2.18 -3.02
C SER A 71 23.52 2.33 -2.41
N PHE A 72 22.61 1.39 -2.67
CA PHE A 72 21.26 1.42 -2.10
C PHE A 72 21.28 1.23 -0.59
N VAL A 73 22.09 0.30 -0.07
CA VAL A 73 22.23 0.09 1.39
C VAL A 73 22.85 1.30 2.07
N LYS A 74 23.76 2.01 1.41
CA LYS A 74 24.41 3.22 1.93
C LYS A 74 23.42 4.39 2.07
N TYR A 75 22.57 4.61 1.08
CA TYR A 75 21.64 5.74 1.04
C TYR A 75 20.28 5.42 1.67
N LEU A 76 19.85 4.16 1.64
CA LEU A 76 18.64 3.67 2.29
C LEU A 76 19.02 2.58 3.32
N PRO A 77 19.31 2.97 4.57
CA PRO A 77 19.81 2.04 5.60
C PRO A 77 18.79 0.96 5.93
N GLY A 78 19.26 -0.17 6.44
CA GLY A 78 18.45 -1.32 6.83
C GLY A 78 18.19 -2.32 5.69
N GLY A 79 18.74 -2.07 4.50
CA GLY A 79 18.73 -3.03 3.41
C GLY A 79 19.74 -4.14 3.60
N ILE A 80 19.38 -5.34 3.18
CA ILE A 80 20.27 -6.52 3.12
C ILE A 80 20.59 -6.72 1.65
N SER A 81 21.86 -6.45 1.27
CA SER A 81 22.33 -6.65 -0.10
C SER A 81 22.74 -8.11 -0.34
N ASP A 82 22.37 -8.61 -1.49
CA ASP A 82 22.90 -9.79 -2.13
C ASP A 82 23.52 -9.38 -3.47
N SER A 83 24.20 -10.26 -4.18
CA SER A 83 25.01 -9.97 -5.38
C SER A 83 24.31 -9.07 -6.41
N SER A 84 22.99 -9.20 -6.60
CA SER A 84 22.19 -8.46 -7.58
C SER A 84 20.85 -7.99 -7.05
N SER A 85 20.62 -8.11 -5.76
CA SER A 85 19.34 -7.72 -5.15
C SER A 85 19.54 -7.09 -3.78
N VAL A 86 18.58 -6.26 -3.39
CA VAL A 86 18.53 -5.66 -2.05
C VAL A 86 17.15 -5.87 -1.47
N ASN A 87 17.10 -6.29 -0.21
CA ASN A 87 15.86 -6.55 0.52
C ASN A 87 15.75 -5.62 1.71
N TRP A 88 14.58 -5.02 1.89
CA TRP A 88 14.21 -4.27 3.10
C TRP A 88 12.97 -4.90 3.71
N TYR A 89 12.92 -4.92 5.03
CA TYR A 89 11.83 -5.48 5.81
C TYR A 89 11.22 -4.42 6.70
N TYR A 90 9.89 -4.29 6.67
CA TYR A 90 9.15 -3.27 7.39
C TYR A 90 8.06 -3.90 8.26
N ASP A 91 7.82 -3.31 9.41
CA ASP A 91 6.70 -3.65 10.28
C ASP A 91 5.37 -3.07 9.76
N ARG A 92 4.28 -3.23 10.51
CA ARG A 92 2.95 -2.67 10.16
C ARG A 92 2.93 -1.15 10.06
N SER A 93 3.85 -0.47 10.73
CA SER A 93 3.99 0.99 10.75
C SER A 93 5.00 1.50 9.72
N TRP A 94 5.50 0.62 8.84
CA TRP A 94 6.53 0.91 7.83
C TRP A 94 7.88 1.33 8.41
N ASN A 95 8.19 0.92 9.64
CA ASN A 95 9.52 1.04 10.20
C ASN A 95 10.36 -0.17 9.82
N ILE A 96 11.66 0.06 9.62
CA ILE A 96 12.61 -1.00 9.33
C ILE A 96 12.68 -1.97 10.51
N CYS A 97 12.60 -3.26 10.23
CA CYS A 97 12.63 -4.32 11.24
C CYS A 97 13.33 -5.59 10.71
N ASP A 98 13.52 -6.56 11.58
CA ASP A 98 14.04 -7.86 11.21
C ASP A 98 13.02 -8.69 10.41
N LYS A 99 13.51 -9.57 9.55
CA LYS A 99 12.69 -10.44 8.69
C LYS A 99 11.62 -11.22 9.46
N GLN A 100 11.87 -11.61 10.72
CA GLN A 100 10.93 -12.39 11.53
C GLN A 100 9.70 -11.57 11.97
N ASN A 101 9.85 -10.26 12.12
CA ASN A 101 8.81 -9.34 12.56
C ASN A 101 8.20 -8.53 11.41
N ALA A 102 8.60 -8.82 10.19
CA ALA A 102 8.20 -8.05 9.03
C ALA A 102 6.75 -8.31 8.62
N SER A 103 6.01 -7.24 8.39
CA SER A 103 4.69 -7.26 7.75
C SER A 103 4.79 -6.97 6.25
N TYR A 104 5.83 -6.25 5.82
CA TYR A 104 6.08 -5.92 4.43
C TYR A 104 7.54 -6.17 4.04
N ARG A 105 7.75 -6.52 2.79
CA ARG A 105 9.07 -6.70 2.18
C ARG A 105 9.14 -5.88 0.91
N MET A 106 10.20 -5.09 0.77
CA MET A 106 10.59 -4.44 -0.47
C MET A 106 11.81 -5.17 -1.04
N LEU A 107 11.73 -5.59 -2.30
CA LEU A 107 12.78 -6.27 -3.04
C LEU A 107 13.14 -5.45 -4.26
N LEU A 108 14.40 -5.09 -4.40
CA LEU A 108 14.98 -4.49 -5.59
C LEU A 108 15.88 -5.52 -6.25
N GLU A 109 15.54 -5.97 -7.46
CA GLU A 109 16.36 -6.84 -8.29
C GLU A 109 17.05 -6.00 -9.36
N LEU A 110 18.37 -5.94 -9.32
CA LEU A 110 19.17 -5.16 -10.25
C LEU A 110 19.50 -5.97 -11.50
N SER A 111 19.28 -5.39 -12.66
CA SER A 111 19.65 -5.97 -13.95
C SER A 111 20.83 -5.19 -14.52
N PRO A 112 22.07 -5.69 -14.36
CA PRO A 112 23.24 -4.96 -14.85
C PRO A 112 23.22 -4.94 -16.37
N SER A 113 23.21 -3.73 -16.95
CA SER A 113 23.38 -3.47 -18.38
C SER A 113 24.52 -2.49 -18.58
N ARG A 114 25.19 -2.57 -19.75
CA ARG A 114 26.32 -1.68 -20.04
C ARG A 114 25.94 -0.22 -20.24
N CYS A 115 24.71 0.05 -20.67
CA CYS A 115 24.26 1.38 -21.05
C CYS A 115 23.13 1.90 -20.15
N GLU A 116 22.50 1.05 -19.36
CA GLU A 116 21.33 1.39 -18.55
C GLU A 116 21.46 0.81 -17.14
N LYS A 117 21.03 1.58 -16.18
CA LYS A 117 20.76 1.10 -14.82
C LYS A 117 19.32 0.66 -14.80
N ALA A 118 19.06 -0.64 -14.72
CA ALA A 118 17.71 -1.19 -14.68
C ALA A 118 17.53 -2.05 -13.44
N GLY A 119 16.31 -2.06 -12.91
CA GLY A 119 15.95 -2.89 -11.79
C GLY A 119 14.45 -3.05 -11.68
N LEU A 120 14.03 -4.16 -11.08
CA LEU A 120 12.64 -4.44 -10.76
C LEU A 120 12.44 -4.24 -9.27
N LEU A 121 11.60 -3.28 -8.91
CA LEU A 121 11.23 -2.98 -7.53
C LEU A 121 9.87 -3.60 -7.23
N SER A 122 9.83 -4.50 -6.26
CA SER A 122 8.62 -5.26 -5.90
C SER A 122 8.32 -5.14 -4.40
N PHE A 123 7.04 -4.99 -4.07
CA PHE A 123 6.56 -4.89 -2.70
C PHE A 123 5.64 -6.07 -2.38
N TYR A 124 5.90 -6.74 -1.29
CA TYR A 124 5.16 -7.91 -0.83
C TYR A 124 4.61 -7.68 0.57
N ARG A 125 3.40 -8.19 0.81
CA ARG A 125 2.90 -8.36 2.18
C ARG A 125 3.38 -9.71 2.69
N MET A 126 3.96 -9.73 3.90
CA MET A 126 4.55 -10.92 4.54
C MET A 126 3.52 -11.70 5.37
N ASP A 127 2.26 -11.71 4.93
CA ASP A 127 1.21 -12.58 5.48
C ASP A 127 1.30 -14.01 4.89
N ALA A 128 0.34 -14.87 5.23
CA ALA A 128 0.35 -16.27 4.82
C ALA A 128 0.44 -16.50 3.31
N ASP A 129 -0.03 -15.55 2.50
CA ASP A 129 -0.09 -15.66 1.04
C ASP A 129 1.09 -15.00 0.31
N HIS A 130 1.97 -14.27 1.04
CA HIS A 130 3.06 -13.48 0.43
C HIS A 130 2.61 -12.67 -0.78
N ALA A 131 1.48 -11.97 -0.64
CA ALA A 131 0.83 -11.28 -1.74
C ALA A 131 1.70 -10.15 -2.30
N LEU A 132 1.87 -10.13 -3.63
CA LEU A 132 2.48 -9.02 -4.34
C LEU A 132 1.53 -7.82 -4.29
N LEU A 133 1.96 -6.72 -3.66
CA LEU A 133 1.20 -5.48 -3.56
C LEU A 133 1.42 -4.58 -4.78
N HIS A 134 2.67 -4.45 -5.18
CA HIS A 134 3.06 -3.58 -6.29
C HIS A 134 4.40 -4.04 -6.88
N SER A 135 4.57 -3.84 -8.20
CA SER A 135 5.84 -4.06 -8.88
C SER A 135 6.02 -2.99 -9.95
N THR A 136 7.22 -2.43 -10.03
CA THR A 136 7.56 -1.41 -11.03
C THR A 136 8.98 -1.62 -11.53
N GLU A 137 9.16 -1.43 -12.82
CA GLU A 137 10.47 -1.47 -13.45
C GLU A 137 11.06 -0.05 -13.47
N LEU A 138 12.29 0.08 -13.00
CA LEU A 138 13.05 1.33 -12.99
C LEU A 138 14.15 1.23 -14.04
N ARG A 139 14.24 2.24 -14.91
CA ARG A 139 15.29 2.32 -15.95
C ARG A 139 15.86 3.73 -16.01
N PHE A 140 17.17 3.83 -15.92
CA PHE A 140 17.91 5.09 -16.01
C PHE A 140 19.13 4.93 -16.92
N LEU A 141 19.47 5.95 -17.66
CA LEU A 141 20.67 5.95 -18.49
C LEU A 141 21.92 5.97 -17.59
N SER A 142 22.92 5.17 -17.94
CA SER A 142 24.21 5.21 -17.27
C SER A 142 25.04 6.38 -17.82
N ILE A 143 25.51 7.27 -16.95
CA ILE A 143 26.32 8.44 -17.31
C ILE A 143 27.63 8.03 -18.03
N GLN A 144 28.13 6.81 -17.81
CA GLN A 144 29.32 6.30 -18.49
C GLN A 144 29.14 6.09 -20.00
N SER A 145 27.91 5.93 -20.48
CA SER A 145 27.66 5.82 -21.94
C SER A 145 27.61 7.19 -22.63
N ALA A 146 27.15 8.23 -21.93
CA ALA A 146 27.04 9.57 -22.48
C ALA A 146 28.44 10.21 -22.76
N LEU A 147 29.42 9.92 -21.91
CA LEU A 147 30.79 10.43 -22.09
C LEU A 147 31.58 9.76 -23.24
N LYS A 148 31.15 8.58 -23.70
CA LYS A 148 31.80 7.89 -24.83
C LYS A 148 31.26 8.31 -26.19
N GLU A 149 30.07 8.90 -26.25
CA GLU A 149 29.52 9.42 -27.53
C GLU A 149 30.07 10.81 -27.90
N GLU A 150 30.60 11.58 -26.91
CA GLU A 150 31.24 12.87 -27.19
C GLU A 150 32.71 12.76 -27.63
N GLU A 151 33.34 11.60 -27.51
CA GLU A 151 34.75 11.37 -27.90
C GLU A 151 34.92 10.61 -29.22
N SER A 152 33.83 10.39 -29.96
CA SER A 152 33.82 9.75 -31.26
C SER A 152 33.26 10.67 -32.31
#